data_b0eb90d49b19ac931b7a3b76b95121b4
#
_entry.id   b0eb90d49b19ac931b7a3b76b95121b4
#
_cell.length_a   1.000
_cell.length_b   1.000
_cell.length_c   1.000
_cell.angle_alpha   90.00
_cell.angle_beta   90.00
_cell.angle_gamma   90.00
#
_symmetry.space_group_name_H-M   'P 1'
#
loop_
_entity.id
_entity.type
_entity.pdbx_description
1 polymer ?
#
loop_
_entity_poly.entity_id
_entity_poly.type
_entity_poly.pdbx_seq_one_letter_code
_entity_poly.pdbx_strand_id
1 'polypeptide(L)'
;MDARTPLRLARRLLLLAALAALAVWAWPRLPDGVRAPWHMARMAWRDAPVHLPVPVQGVAARRLADTWGAARAGGRQHEGIDIFAARGTPVLSTTEGVVTRIGGNTLGGQVVWVMGPGRQMHYYAHLDGYADIRRGQLVMPGDVLGFVGNTGNAAGTPPHLHYGIYAAGGALNPYPLLVAPKPAAPEQTAPVPARPSARADAADGSR
;
A
#
# COMPACT_ATOMS: atom_id res chain seq x y z
N MET A 1 -10.08 46.82 -28.82
CA MET A 1 -9.98 45.67 -27.86
C MET A 1 -10.35 46.21 -26.49
N ASP A 2 -11.39 45.67 -25.88
CA ASP A 2 -11.94 46.20 -24.62
C ASP A 2 -10.95 45.89 -23.47
N ALA A 3 -10.38 46.93 -22.84
CA ALA A 3 -9.44 46.84 -21.73
C ALA A 3 -9.97 46.10 -20.49
N ARG A 4 -11.27 45.85 -20.46
CA ARG A 4 -11.97 45.11 -19.38
C ARG A 4 -11.78 43.59 -19.47
N THR A 5 -11.44 43.06 -20.66
CA THR A 5 -11.28 41.62 -20.90
C THR A 5 -10.10 40.99 -20.14
N PRO A 6 -8.86 41.59 -20.15
CA PRO A 6 -7.72 41.03 -19.40
C PRO A 6 -7.93 41.05 -17.88
N LEU A 7 -8.57 42.09 -17.36
CA LEU A 7 -8.86 42.17 -15.92
C LEU A 7 -9.87 41.13 -15.44
N ARG A 8 -10.90 40.85 -16.26
CA ARG A 8 -11.88 39.77 -15.97
C ARG A 8 -11.22 38.39 -16.01
N LEU A 9 -10.32 38.13 -16.96
CA LEU A 9 -9.58 36.89 -17.05
C LEU A 9 -8.64 36.70 -15.84
N ALA A 10 -7.87 37.73 -15.48
CA ALA A 10 -6.99 37.70 -14.31
C ALA A 10 -7.77 37.40 -13.01
N ARG A 11 -8.93 38.05 -12.81
CA ARG A 11 -9.80 37.81 -11.65
C ARG A 11 -10.34 36.38 -11.61
N ARG A 12 -10.71 35.79 -12.77
CA ARG A 12 -11.16 34.38 -12.86
C ARG A 12 -10.02 33.42 -12.50
N LEU A 13 -8.81 33.67 -13.02
CA LEU A 13 -7.63 32.85 -12.71
C LEU A 13 -7.27 32.88 -11.22
N LEU A 14 -7.32 34.07 -10.60
CA LEU A 14 -7.10 34.21 -9.16
C LEU A 14 -8.16 33.47 -8.33
N LEU A 15 -9.43 33.53 -8.72
CA LEU A 15 -10.50 32.77 -8.04
C LEU A 15 -10.29 31.26 -8.19
N LEU A 16 -9.92 30.77 -9.37
CA LEU A 16 -9.63 29.36 -9.58
C LEU A 16 -8.42 28.90 -8.76
N ALA A 17 -7.37 29.70 -8.71
CA ALA A 17 -6.19 29.42 -7.88
C ALA A 17 -6.54 29.38 -6.38
N ALA A 18 -7.35 30.31 -5.91
CA ALA A 18 -7.82 30.32 -4.52
C ALA A 18 -8.69 29.10 -4.19
N LEU A 19 -9.59 28.71 -5.09
CA LEU A 19 -10.41 27.49 -4.93
C LEU A 19 -9.58 26.22 -4.94
N ALA A 20 -8.58 26.14 -5.83
CA ALA A 20 -7.64 25.01 -5.87
C ALA A 20 -6.81 24.92 -4.57
N ALA A 21 -6.30 26.06 -4.08
CA ALA A 21 -5.57 26.11 -2.80
C ALA A 21 -6.45 25.68 -1.62
N LEU A 22 -7.71 26.13 -1.59
CA LEU A 22 -8.69 25.73 -0.57
C LEU A 22 -8.97 24.22 -0.65
N ALA A 23 -9.15 23.67 -1.85
CA ALA A 23 -9.38 22.24 -2.04
C ALA A 23 -8.18 21.41 -1.54
N VAL A 24 -6.94 21.80 -1.89
CA VAL A 24 -5.72 21.12 -1.40
C VAL A 24 -5.61 21.20 0.13
N TRP A 25 -5.91 22.35 0.71
CA TRP A 25 -5.88 22.54 2.16
C TRP A 25 -6.98 21.74 2.89
N ALA A 26 -8.18 21.65 2.32
CA ALA A 26 -9.30 20.93 2.90
C ALA A 26 -9.18 19.41 2.75
N TRP A 27 -8.54 18.93 1.68
CA TRP A 27 -8.47 17.51 1.33
C TRP A 27 -8.07 16.58 2.50
N PRO A 28 -6.96 16.82 3.23
CA PRO A 28 -6.56 15.94 4.34
C PRO A 28 -7.52 15.97 5.54
N ARG A 29 -8.41 16.97 5.60
CA ARG A 29 -9.40 17.15 6.67
C ARG A 29 -10.74 16.51 6.39
N LEU A 30 -10.97 16.08 5.15
CA LEU A 30 -12.19 15.37 4.78
C LEU A 30 -12.23 13.99 5.46
N PRO A 31 -13.42 13.52 5.88
CA PRO A 31 -13.59 12.17 6.42
C PRO A 31 -13.09 11.09 5.46
N ASP A 32 -12.59 9.97 6.01
CA ASP A 32 -12.06 8.85 5.23
C ASP A 32 -13.07 8.33 4.21
N GLY A 33 -14.37 8.26 4.58
CA GLY A 33 -15.43 7.83 3.67
C GLY A 33 -15.57 8.68 2.41
N VAL A 34 -15.22 9.99 2.48
CA VAL A 34 -15.23 10.91 1.33
C VAL A 34 -13.98 10.73 0.47
N ARG A 35 -12.83 10.46 1.08
CA ARG A 35 -11.54 10.27 0.40
C ARG A 35 -11.34 8.88 -0.16
N ALA A 36 -11.98 7.86 0.46
CA ALA A 36 -11.81 6.45 0.10
C ALA A 36 -12.06 6.16 -1.39
N PRO A 37 -13.14 6.64 -2.06
CA PRO A 37 -13.35 6.38 -3.48
C PRO A 37 -12.21 6.88 -4.37
N TRP A 38 -11.63 8.04 -4.05
CA TRP A 38 -10.47 8.57 -4.75
C TRP A 38 -9.23 7.68 -4.57
N HIS A 39 -8.95 7.27 -3.32
CA HIS A 39 -7.81 6.39 -3.03
C HIS A 39 -7.99 5.03 -3.71
N MET A 40 -9.20 4.46 -3.68
CA MET A 40 -9.51 3.20 -4.35
C MET A 40 -9.35 3.30 -5.87
N ALA A 41 -9.84 4.39 -6.50
CA ALA A 41 -9.63 4.64 -7.91
C ALA A 41 -8.13 4.72 -8.24
N ARG A 42 -7.34 5.47 -7.45
CA ARG A 42 -5.89 5.56 -7.61
C ARG A 42 -5.21 4.19 -7.49
N MET A 43 -5.58 3.36 -6.52
CA MET A 43 -5.04 2.00 -6.37
C MET A 43 -5.38 1.12 -7.58
N ALA A 44 -6.58 1.28 -8.14
CA ALA A 44 -7.03 0.49 -9.28
C ALA A 44 -6.22 0.73 -10.58
N TRP A 45 -5.60 1.90 -10.71
CA TRP A 45 -4.78 2.29 -11.87
C TRP A 45 -3.28 2.09 -11.67
N ARG A 46 -2.86 1.68 -10.48
CA ARG A 46 -1.44 1.39 -10.19
C ARG A 46 -1.15 -0.09 -10.42
N ASP A 47 0.07 -0.38 -10.83
CA ASP A 47 0.54 -1.75 -10.94
C ASP A 47 0.56 -2.45 -9.59
N ALA A 48 0.28 -3.75 -9.61
CA ALA A 48 0.40 -4.60 -8.43
C ALA A 48 1.86 -4.66 -7.95
N PRO A 49 2.11 -4.68 -6.64
CA PRO A 49 3.47 -4.76 -6.12
C PRO A 49 4.12 -6.11 -6.45
N VAL A 50 5.41 -6.07 -6.81
CA VAL A 50 6.23 -7.26 -7.06
C VAL A 50 7.02 -7.72 -5.82
N HIS A 51 7.01 -6.90 -4.77
CA HIS A 51 7.59 -7.19 -3.46
C HIS A 51 6.69 -6.61 -2.36
N LEU A 52 6.52 -7.36 -1.29
CA LEU A 52 5.74 -6.97 -0.11
C LEU A 52 6.56 -7.19 1.17
N PRO A 53 6.46 -6.31 2.17
CA PRO A 53 7.02 -6.58 3.49
C PRO A 53 6.24 -7.71 4.20
N VAL A 54 6.91 -8.41 5.11
CA VAL A 54 6.26 -9.42 5.95
C VAL A 54 5.22 -8.76 6.85
N PRO A 55 3.96 -9.25 6.87
CA PRO A 55 2.85 -8.60 7.58
C PRO A 55 2.81 -8.88 9.09
N VAL A 56 3.84 -9.45 9.68
CA VAL A 56 3.91 -9.70 11.13
C VAL A 56 5.18 -9.09 11.68
N GLN A 57 5.04 -8.22 12.65
CA GLN A 57 6.17 -7.50 13.26
C GLN A 57 7.21 -8.48 13.81
N GLY A 58 8.49 -8.22 13.51
CA GLY A 58 9.63 -9.02 14.00
C GLY A 58 9.81 -10.38 13.31
N VAL A 59 8.95 -10.77 12.38
CA VAL A 59 9.12 -11.99 11.58
C VAL A 59 9.94 -11.69 10.33
N ALA A 60 11.08 -12.32 10.18
CA ALA A 60 11.92 -12.16 8.99
C ALA A 60 11.44 -13.06 7.84
N ALA A 61 11.58 -12.60 6.59
CA ALA A 61 11.15 -13.34 5.39
C ALA A 61 11.74 -14.77 5.31
N ARG A 62 13.01 -14.98 5.75
CA ARG A 62 13.66 -16.31 5.79
C ARG A 62 13.00 -17.32 6.74
N ARG A 63 12.09 -16.87 7.62
CA ARG A 63 11.35 -17.73 8.57
C ARG A 63 9.97 -18.13 8.04
N LEU A 64 9.56 -17.58 6.91
CA LEU A 64 8.29 -17.94 6.28
C LEU A 64 8.40 -19.33 5.66
N ALA A 65 7.30 -20.09 5.76
CA ALA A 65 7.10 -21.33 5.01
C ALA A 65 6.06 -21.09 3.91
N ASP A 66 6.27 -21.68 2.75
CA ASP A 66 5.24 -21.71 1.71
C ASP A 66 4.18 -22.76 2.07
N THR A 67 3.08 -22.28 2.62
CA THR A 67 1.93 -23.12 2.96
C THR A 67 0.79 -22.98 1.95
N TRP A 68 1.04 -22.30 0.82
CA TRP A 68 0.08 -22.15 -0.27
C TRP A 68 -0.32 -23.51 -0.84
N GLY A 69 -1.60 -23.67 -1.16
CA GLY A 69 -2.13 -24.90 -1.75
C GLY A 69 -2.21 -26.10 -0.81
N ALA A 70 -1.75 -25.98 0.44
CA ALA A 70 -1.85 -27.05 1.42
C ALA A 70 -3.32 -27.48 1.62
N ALA A 71 -3.55 -28.79 1.75
CA ALA A 71 -4.89 -29.34 1.97
C ALA A 71 -5.53 -28.79 3.26
N ARG A 72 -6.80 -28.43 3.19
CA ARG A 72 -7.62 -27.95 4.30
C ARG A 72 -8.87 -28.80 4.45
N ALA A 73 -9.50 -28.75 5.62
CA ALA A 73 -10.72 -29.46 5.88
C ALA A 73 -11.82 -29.16 4.83
N GLY A 74 -12.61 -30.18 4.46
CA GLY A 74 -13.67 -30.05 3.47
C GLY A 74 -13.18 -29.99 2.02
N GLY A 75 -11.99 -30.51 1.71
CA GLY A 75 -11.43 -30.57 0.35
C GLY A 75 -10.96 -29.24 -0.21
N ARG A 76 -10.87 -28.19 0.62
CA ARG A 76 -10.36 -26.87 0.22
C ARG A 76 -8.83 -26.88 0.12
N GLN A 77 -8.30 -25.99 -0.67
CA GLN A 77 -6.89 -25.66 -0.68
C GLN A 77 -6.63 -24.36 0.10
N HIS A 78 -5.42 -24.21 0.60
CA HIS A 78 -4.99 -23.02 1.34
C HIS A 78 -4.73 -21.86 0.39
N GLU A 79 -5.58 -20.84 0.44
CA GLU A 79 -5.50 -19.64 -0.41
C GLU A 79 -4.75 -18.50 0.29
N GLY A 80 -3.58 -18.79 0.85
CA GLY A 80 -2.75 -17.84 1.56
C GLY A 80 -1.53 -18.52 2.16
N ILE A 81 -0.87 -17.85 3.07
CA ILE A 81 0.19 -18.43 3.90
C ILE A 81 -0.11 -18.18 5.37
N ASP A 82 0.35 -19.10 6.21
CA ASP A 82 0.23 -19.02 7.66
C ASP A 82 1.56 -18.57 8.26
N ILE A 83 1.55 -17.44 8.98
CA ILE A 83 2.73 -16.83 9.58
C ILE A 83 2.61 -16.93 11.09
N PHE A 84 3.34 -17.86 11.68
CA PHE A 84 3.31 -18.11 13.12
C PHE A 84 4.06 -17.05 13.91
N ALA A 85 3.40 -16.53 14.96
CA ALA A 85 3.95 -15.59 15.91
C ALA A 85 3.19 -15.65 17.24
N ALA A 86 3.76 -15.07 18.29
CA ALA A 86 3.08 -14.99 19.57
C ALA A 86 1.74 -14.23 19.45
N ARG A 87 0.72 -14.66 20.22
CA ARG A 87 -0.56 -13.93 20.33
C ARG A 87 -0.31 -12.48 20.71
N GLY A 88 -1.03 -11.55 20.10
CA GLY A 88 -0.87 -10.12 20.34
C GLY A 88 0.28 -9.47 19.58
N THR A 89 1.08 -10.21 18.79
CA THR A 89 2.09 -9.61 17.89
C THR A 89 1.39 -8.72 16.87
N PRO A 90 1.86 -7.47 16.63
CA PRO A 90 1.24 -6.57 15.65
C PRO A 90 1.23 -7.15 14.23
N VAL A 91 0.08 -7.05 13.59
CA VAL A 91 -0.15 -7.35 12.17
C VAL A 91 -0.13 -6.06 11.38
N LEU A 92 0.71 -6.01 10.37
CA LEU A 92 1.05 -4.81 9.62
C LEU A 92 0.48 -4.84 8.21
N SER A 93 0.05 -3.69 7.69
CA SER A 93 -0.27 -3.57 6.27
C SER A 93 0.96 -3.85 5.42
N THR A 94 0.80 -4.69 4.39
CA THR A 94 1.86 -5.00 3.43
C THR A 94 1.97 -3.97 2.30
N THR A 95 0.97 -3.14 2.13
CA THR A 95 0.84 -2.25 0.98
C THR A 95 0.18 -0.93 1.37
N GLU A 96 0.40 0.10 0.57
CA GLU A 96 -0.51 1.24 0.54
C GLU A 96 -1.88 0.74 0.11
N GLY A 97 -2.94 1.14 0.82
CA GLY A 97 -4.27 0.68 0.45
C GLY A 97 -5.39 1.29 1.29
N VAL A 98 -6.61 0.95 0.95
CA VAL A 98 -7.81 1.39 1.67
C VAL A 98 -8.40 0.22 2.45
N VAL A 99 -8.64 0.39 3.73
CA VAL A 99 -9.35 -0.58 4.55
C VAL A 99 -10.79 -0.69 4.05
N THR A 100 -11.15 -1.83 3.46
CA THR A 100 -12.48 -2.05 2.88
C THR A 100 -13.43 -2.76 3.82
N ARG A 101 -12.90 -3.59 4.73
CA ARG A 101 -13.69 -4.35 5.70
C ARG A 101 -12.90 -4.60 6.97
N ILE A 102 -13.60 -4.47 8.09
CA ILE A 102 -13.20 -4.90 9.43
C ILE A 102 -14.37 -5.69 9.99
N GLY A 103 -14.14 -6.87 10.55
CA GLY A 103 -15.21 -7.69 11.13
C GLY A 103 -14.86 -9.16 11.15
N GLY A 104 -15.83 -10.01 11.47
CA GLY A 104 -15.66 -11.45 11.57
C GLY A 104 -16.31 -12.25 10.46
N ASN A 105 -15.82 -13.48 10.24
CA ASN A 105 -16.48 -14.52 9.49
C ASN A 105 -16.14 -15.91 10.07
N THR A 106 -16.89 -16.93 9.69
CA THR A 106 -16.75 -18.27 10.25
C THR A 106 -15.36 -18.88 10.06
N LEU A 107 -14.76 -18.69 8.89
CA LEU A 107 -13.44 -19.27 8.57
C LEU A 107 -12.31 -18.43 9.14
N GLY A 108 -12.26 -17.17 8.80
CA GLY A 108 -11.14 -16.29 9.17
C GLY A 108 -11.21 -15.76 10.60
N GLY A 109 -12.32 -15.95 11.31
CA GLY A 109 -12.51 -15.32 12.62
C GLY A 109 -12.52 -13.80 12.49
N GLN A 110 -11.74 -13.08 13.27
CA GLN A 110 -11.56 -11.64 13.14
C GLN A 110 -10.63 -11.33 11.97
N VAL A 111 -11.10 -10.48 11.05
CA VAL A 111 -10.43 -10.23 9.78
C VAL A 111 -10.39 -8.75 9.41
N VAL A 112 -9.35 -8.36 8.66
CA VAL A 112 -9.22 -7.08 8.00
C VAL A 112 -8.98 -7.30 6.51
N TRP A 113 -9.63 -6.50 5.66
CA TRP A 113 -9.40 -6.46 4.23
C TRP A 113 -8.89 -5.08 3.82
N VAL A 114 -7.83 -5.06 3.04
CA VAL A 114 -7.22 -3.84 2.47
C VAL A 114 -7.18 -3.96 0.96
N MET A 115 -7.76 -2.99 0.23
CA MET A 115 -7.61 -2.88 -1.21
C MET A 115 -6.33 -2.12 -1.53
N GLY A 116 -5.36 -2.79 -2.13
CA GLY A 116 -4.08 -2.25 -2.58
C GLY A 116 -4.02 -1.97 -4.08
N PRO A 117 -2.82 -1.63 -4.60
CA PRO A 117 -2.56 -1.42 -6.03
C PRO A 117 -2.90 -2.67 -6.86
N GLY A 118 -3.21 -2.47 -8.14
CA GLY A 118 -3.62 -3.56 -9.04
C GLY A 118 -4.97 -4.16 -8.70
N ARG A 119 -5.80 -3.47 -7.90
CA ARG A 119 -7.08 -3.96 -7.37
C ARG A 119 -6.94 -5.23 -6.53
N GLN A 120 -5.75 -5.47 -5.97
CA GLN A 120 -5.53 -6.61 -5.11
C GLN A 120 -6.18 -6.39 -3.76
N MET A 121 -6.88 -7.43 -3.26
CA MET A 121 -7.46 -7.46 -1.94
C MET A 121 -6.55 -8.25 -1.02
N HIS A 122 -5.95 -7.59 -0.05
CA HIS A 122 -5.10 -8.19 0.97
C HIS A 122 -5.96 -8.57 2.17
N TYR A 123 -5.89 -9.84 2.56
CA TYR A 123 -6.69 -10.45 3.60
C TYR A 123 -5.84 -10.84 4.79
N TYR A 124 -6.21 -10.34 5.95
CA TYR A 124 -5.54 -10.61 7.22
C TYR A 124 -6.55 -11.27 8.15
N ALA A 125 -6.31 -12.53 8.54
CA ALA A 125 -7.28 -13.33 9.29
C ALA A 125 -6.69 -13.95 10.56
N HIS A 126 -7.56 -14.54 11.36
CA HIS A 126 -7.32 -15.15 12.67
C HIS A 126 -6.84 -14.16 13.72
N LEU A 127 -7.17 -12.86 13.54
CA LEU A 127 -6.75 -11.82 14.46
C LEU A 127 -7.31 -12.02 15.87
N ASP A 128 -6.58 -11.60 16.89
CA ASP A 128 -7.02 -11.54 18.29
C ASP A 128 -7.84 -10.26 18.54
N GLY A 129 -7.54 -9.20 17.81
CA GLY A 129 -8.20 -7.91 17.86
C GLY A 129 -7.76 -6.99 16.74
N TYR A 130 -8.44 -5.86 16.61
CA TYR A 130 -8.15 -4.82 15.63
C TYR A 130 -7.35 -3.69 16.27
N ALA A 131 -6.51 -3.01 15.50
CA ALA A 131 -5.97 -1.71 15.86
C ALA A 131 -7.07 -0.63 15.77
N ASP A 132 -6.74 0.62 16.14
CA ASP A 132 -7.63 1.76 15.93
C ASP A 132 -7.66 2.17 14.45
N ILE A 133 -8.35 1.36 13.66
CA ILE A 133 -8.53 1.53 12.22
C ILE A 133 -10.01 1.59 11.86
N ARG A 134 -10.32 2.22 10.72
CA ARG A 134 -11.70 2.39 10.23
C ARG A 134 -11.82 2.01 8.77
N ARG A 135 -13.02 1.56 8.40
CA ARG A 135 -13.37 1.37 6.99
C ARG A 135 -13.24 2.69 6.22
N GLY A 136 -12.62 2.65 5.07
CA GLY A 136 -12.33 3.81 4.22
C GLY A 136 -10.99 4.50 4.55
N GLN A 137 -10.34 4.14 5.65
CA GLN A 137 -9.04 4.66 6.02
C GLN A 137 -7.97 4.23 5.00
N LEU A 138 -7.13 5.19 4.58
CA LEU A 138 -5.90 4.91 3.86
C LEU A 138 -4.85 4.42 4.85
N VAL A 139 -4.20 3.31 4.54
CA VAL A 139 -3.09 2.73 5.30
C VAL A 139 -1.86 2.62 4.42
N MET A 140 -0.69 2.67 5.05
CA MET A 140 0.62 2.54 4.42
C MET A 140 1.30 1.23 4.84
N PRO A 141 2.29 0.73 4.08
CA PRO A 141 3.08 -0.40 4.53
C PRO A 141 3.67 -0.15 5.92
N GLY A 142 3.43 -1.08 6.85
CA GLY A 142 3.88 -0.97 8.24
C GLY A 142 2.84 -0.43 9.23
N ASP A 143 1.73 0.12 8.77
CA ASP A 143 0.63 0.52 9.66
C ASP A 143 0.02 -0.71 10.33
N VAL A 144 -0.25 -0.62 11.64
CA VAL A 144 -0.83 -1.72 12.42
C VAL A 144 -2.31 -1.86 12.07
N LEU A 145 -2.72 -3.05 11.64
CA LEU A 145 -4.10 -3.39 11.30
C LEU A 145 -4.81 -4.14 12.44
N GLY A 146 -4.06 -4.88 13.25
CA GLY A 146 -4.56 -5.72 14.32
C GLY A 146 -3.44 -6.53 14.95
N PHE A 147 -3.81 -7.63 15.60
CA PHE A 147 -2.88 -8.43 16.38
C PHE A 147 -3.06 -9.91 16.08
N VAL A 148 -1.97 -10.66 16.06
CA VAL A 148 -1.98 -12.12 15.82
C VAL A 148 -2.82 -12.83 16.87
N GLY A 149 -3.71 -13.70 16.40
CA GLY A 149 -4.56 -14.56 17.23
C GLY A 149 -4.67 -15.96 16.67
N ASN A 150 -5.82 -16.58 16.91
CA ASN A 150 -6.22 -17.86 16.35
C ASN A 150 -7.75 -17.99 16.30
N THR A 151 -8.44 -16.91 15.97
CA THR A 151 -9.91 -16.90 15.89
C THR A 151 -10.42 -17.61 14.63
N GLY A 152 -11.71 -17.86 14.56
CA GLY A 152 -12.34 -18.60 13.46
C GLY A 152 -11.96 -20.08 13.47
N ASN A 153 -11.70 -20.66 12.30
CA ASN A 153 -11.33 -22.08 12.18
C ASN A 153 -9.90 -22.40 12.66
N ALA A 154 -9.12 -21.40 13.03
CA ALA A 154 -7.83 -21.56 13.69
C ALA A 154 -7.96 -21.76 15.21
N ALA A 155 -9.16 -21.74 15.78
CA ALA A 155 -9.37 -22.00 17.20
C ALA A 155 -8.75 -23.36 17.59
N GLY A 156 -7.96 -23.34 18.69
CA GLY A 156 -7.25 -24.55 19.17
C GLY A 156 -5.91 -24.83 18.46
N THR A 157 -5.53 -24.06 17.44
CA THR A 157 -4.20 -24.16 16.81
C THR A 157 -3.23 -23.12 17.43
N PRO A 158 -1.90 -23.26 17.23
CA PRO A 158 -0.95 -22.22 17.60
C PRO A 158 -1.32 -20.87 16.93
N PRO A 159 -1.13 -19.73 17.62
CA PRO A 159 -1.44 -18.42 17.06
C PRO A 159 -0.63 -18.14 15.79
N HIS A 160 -1.32 -17.64 14.77
CA HIS A 160 -0.73 -17.27 13.48
C HIS A 160 -1.59 -16.25 12.75
N LEU A 161 -0.99 -15.49 11.87
CA LEU A 161 -1.70 -14.73 10.84
C LEU A 161 -1.90 -15.60 9.62
N HIS A 162 -3.14 -15.79 9.16
CA HIS A 162 -3.39 -16.20 7.79
C HIS A 162 -3.40 -14.96 6.90
N TYR A 163 -2.49 -14.91 5.91
CA TYR A 163 -2.39 -13.81 4.97
C TYR A 163 -2.66 -14.29 3.54
N GLY A 164 -3.67 -13.71 2.90
CA GLY A 164 -4.08 -14.01 1.53
C GLY A 164 -4.09 -12.78 0.64
N ILE A 165 -3.92 -12.96 -0.66
CA ILE A 165 -4.07 -11.93 -1.69
C ILE A 165 -5.06 -12.44 -2.74
N TYR A 166 -6.04 -11.61 -3.09
CA TYR A 166 -7.07 -11.93 -4.08
C TYR A 166 -7.10 -10.87 -5.16
N ALA A 167 -7.18 -11.31 -6.41
CA ALA A 167 -7.34 -10.47 -7.59
C ALA A 167 -8.57 -10.92 -8.41
N ALA A 168 -8.84 -10.29 -9.54
CA ALA A 168 -9.98 -10.64 -10.39
C ALA A 168 -9.96 -12.11 -10.87
N GLY A 169 -8.77 -12.73 -10.96
CA GLY A 169 -8.58 -14.14 -11.33
C GLY A 169 -8.64 -15.13 -10.17
N GLY A 170 -8.92 -14.69 -8.94
CA GLY A 170 -8.94 -15.53 -7.75
C GLY A 170 -7.78 -15.25 -6.79
N ALA A 171 -7.49 -16.22 -5.92
CA ALA A 171 -6.41 -16.13 -4.95
C ALA A 171 -5.03 -16.21 -5.62
N LEU A 172 -4.06 -15.47 -5.09
CA LEU A 172 -2.67 -15.44 -5.53
C LEU A 172 -1.77 -15.94 -4.39
N ASN A 173 -0.71 -16.68 -4.73
CA ASN A 173 0.28 -17.09 -3.73
C ASN A 173 1.06 -15.87 -3.22
N PRO A 174 0.95 -15.50 -1.91
CA PRO A 174 1.66 -14.37 -1.36
C PRO A 174 3.15 -14.64 -1.14
N TYR A 175 3.54 -15.92 -0.98
CA TYR A 175 4.88 -16.31 -0.54
C TYR A 175 6.00 -15.72 -1.41
N PRO A 176 5.97 -15.84 -2.76
CA PRO A 176 7.02 -15.26 -3.60
C PRO A 176 7.19 -13.74 -3.41
N LEU A 177 6.09 -13.01 -3.19
CA LEU A 177 6.12 -11.56 -3.01
C LEU A 177 6.75 -11.14 -1.67
N LEU A 178 6.62 -11.98 -0.64
CA LEU A 178 7.14 -11.71 0.70
C LEU A 178 8.61 -12.09 0.88
N VAL A 179 9.11 -13.06 0.08
CA VAL A 179 10.51 -13.51 0.14
C VAL A 179 11.38 -12.90 -0.95
N ALA A 180 10.78 -12.27 -1.97
CA ALA A 180 11.52 -11.60 -3.03
C ALA A 180 12.49 -10.53 -2.43
N PRO A 181 13.69 -10.35 -2.98
CA PRO A 181 14.54 -9.24 -2.60
C PRO A 181 13.82 -7.91 -2.83
N LYS A 182 13.91 -7.00 -1.85
CA LYS A 182 13.37 -5.65 -2.05
C LYS A 182 14.08 -5.03 -3.27
N PRO A 183 13.34 -4.48 -4.27
CA PRO A 183 13.96 -3.76 -5.37
C PRO A 183 14.91 -2.69 -4.84
N ALA A 184 16.11 -2.60 -5.43
CA ALA A 184 17.02 -1.51 -5.11
C ALA A 184 16.29 -0.18 -5.34
N ALA A 185 16.48 0.79 -4.45
CA ALA A 185 16.02 2.14 -4.71
C ALA A 185 16.64 2.61 -6.04
N PRO A 186 15.88 3.33 -6.91
CA PRO A 186 16.45 3.89 -8.12
C PRO A 186 17.70 4.68 -7.73
N GLU A 187 18.83 4.29 -8.29
CA GLU A 187 20.10 4.96 -8.09
C GLU A 187 19.90 6.43 -8.49
N GLN A 188 20.03 7.33 -7.51
CA GLN A 188 20.02 8.76 -7.82
C GLN A 188 21.23 8.99 -8.73
N THR A 189 20.99 9.14 -10.04
CA THR A 189 22.01 9.52 -10.99
C THR A 189 22.65 10.79 -10.46
N ALA A 190 23.90 10.67 -10.00
CA ALA A 190 24.68 11.82 -9.60
C ALA A 190 24.64 12.87 -10.74
N PRO A 191 24.51 14.17 -10.43
CA PRO A 191 24.46 15.18 -11.46
C PRO A 191 25.71 15.03 -12.34
N VAL A 192 25.48 14.88 -13.65
CA VAL A 192 26.55 14.81 -14.64
C VAL A 192 27.43 16.06 -14.46
N PRO A 193 28.74 15.91 -14.20
CA PRO A 193 29.60 17.07 -14.04
C PRO A 193 29.56 17.93 -15.31
N ALA A 194 29.31 19.22 -15.13
CA ALA A 194 29.26 20.17 -16.22
C ALA A 194 30.58 20.09 -17.03
N ARG A 195 30.47 19.92 -18.36
CA ARG A 195 31.62 19.97 -19.24
C ARG A 195 32.36 21.33 -19.03
N PRO A 196 33.67 21.31 -18.84
CA PRO A 196 34.44 22.54 -18.81
C PRO A 196 34.26 23.28 -20.16
N SER A 197 33.84 24.54 -20.09
CA SER A 197 33.76 25.39 -21.28
C SER A 197 35.15 25.55 -21.88
N ALA A 198 35.31 25.20 -23.14
CA ALA A 198 36.53 25.44 -23.91
C ALA A 198 36.77 26.96 -23.92
N ARG A 199 37.84 27.41 -23.29
CA ARG A 199 38.37 28.76 -23.48
C ARG A 199 38.81 28.89 -24.93
N ALA A 200 38.23 29.82 -25.63
CA ALA A 200 38.76 30.32 -26.89
C ALA A 200 40.05 31.13 -26.60
N ASP A 201 41.20 30.50 -26.87
CA ASP A 201 42.45 31.27 -26.98
C ASP A 201 42.40 32.06 -28.27
N ALA A 202 42.14 33.37 -28.12
CA ALA A 202 42.38 34.34 -29.16
C ALA A 202 43.91 34.50 -29.33
N ALA A 203 44.43 33.98 -30.42
CA ALA A 203 45.80 34.27 -30.82
C ALA A 203 45.89 35.74 -31.19
N ASP A 204 46.67 36.48 -30.41
CA ASP A 204 47.18 37.81 -30.78
C ASP A 204 48.34 37.61 -31.77
N GLY A 205 48.12 38.06 -32.99
CA GLY A 205 49.17 38.17 -34.01
C GLY A 205 49.72 39.59 -34.07
N SER A 206 50.98 39.77 -33.72
CA SER A 206 51.73 40.89 -34.21
C SER A 206 53.24 40.64 -34.16
N ARG A 207 53.79 40.70 -35.33
CA ARG A 207 55.09 40.98 -35.86
C ARG A 207 55.85 39.83 -36.53
#